data_8028c07dbc248162a7ae76e6324c6f70
#
_entry.id   8028c07dbc248162a7ae76e6324c6f70
#
_cell.length_a   1.000
_cell.length_b   1.000
_cell.length_c   1.000
_cell.angle_alpha   90.00
_cell.angle_beta   90.00
_cell.angle_gamma   90.00
#
_symmetry.space_group_name_H-M   'P 1'
#
loop_
_entity.id
_entity.type
_entity.pdbx_description
1 polymer ?
#
loop_
_entity_poly.entity_id
_entity_poly.type
_entity_poly.pdbx_seq_one_letter_code
_entity_poly.pdbx_strand_id
1 'polypeptide(L)'
;MSKKGENIYKRKDGRWEGRYIKLYDADGKAKYGYLYGKTYGETKTKLQEKQAQICRGQLPQVSKIALYSDILTAWLQSTRINVKESTYVRYKQLIDRHIIPPLGKYVVGKISTQLIEKFVEEKIKSGRLDGKGGLSPKTVTDIITIVKSSMEYASYNGFPVACNLSKLSVKKKEKEMRVLSAQEQKQLTSTLLEETDLCKLGVLLSLYTGIRIGELCALRWENLNPNDKTLRVRETMQRIQSSEPSERSKTKIVITEPKSKCSIRDIPLPDFLLQIIRQFQGTPKAFILTGERNRYIEPRTMQNRFQRYVRESGIKEAN
;
A
#
# COMPACT_ATOMS: atom_id res chain seq x y z
N MET A 1 3.50 62.90 15.30
CA MET A 1 2.12 62.41 15.59
C MET A 1 1.84 61.20 14.71
N SER A 2 1.31 60.10 15.26
CA SER A 2 0.89 58.96 14.46
C SER A 2 -0.29 59.34 13.60
N LYS A 3 -0.22 59.08 12.26
CA LYS A 3 -1.35 59.29 11.36
C LYS A 3 -2.36 58.17 11.59
N LYS A 4 -3.66 58.53 11.62
CA LYS A 4 -4.75 57.54 11.68
C LYS A 4 -4.59 56.53 10.53
N GLY A 5 -4.49 55.21 10.82
CA GLY A 5 -4.42 54.15 9.80
C GLY A 5 -3.05 53.49 9.62
N GLU A 6 -1.96 54.01 10.21
CA GLU A 6 -0.60 53.44 9.99
C GLU A 6 -0.23 52.29 10.97
N ASN A 7 -1.11 51.95 11.91
CA ASN A 7 -0.88 50.86 12.90
C ASN A 7 0.44 51.00 13.69
N ILE A 8 0.88 52.25 13.97
CA ILE A 8 2.08 52.60 14.72
C ILE A 8 1.68 53.43 15.94
N TYR A 9 2.07 52.98 17.13
CA TYR A 9 1.67 53.58 18.40
C TYR A 9 2.89 53.84 19.31
N LYS A 10 2.90 54.97 20.04
CA LYS A 10 3.90 55.22 21.06
C LYS A 10 3.48 54.59 22.37
N ARG A 11 4.33 53.72 22.91
CA ARG A 11 4.10 53.02 24.19
C ARG A 11 4.43 53.92 25.38
N LYS A 12 3.94 53.60 26.56
CA LYS A 12 4.23 54.30 27.81
C LYS A 12 5.71 54.21 28.19
N ASP A 13 6.43 53.20 27.73
CA ASP A 13 7.87 52.98 27.94
C ASP A 13 8.77 53.79 26.97
N GLY A 14 8.17 54.68 26.17
CA GLY A 14 8.86 55.55 25.23
C GLY A 14 9.17 54.92 23.86
N ARG A 15 9.06 53.62 23.68
CA ARG A 15 9.28 52.93 22.41
C ARG A 15 8.08 53.11 21.49
N TRP A 16 8.33 52.95 20.17
CA TRP A 16 7.30 52.90 19.16
C TRP A 16 7.03 51.45 18.81
N GLU A 17 5.75 51.10 18.71
CA GLU A 17 5.25 49.77 18.34
C GLU A 17 4.50 49.83 16.99
N GLY A 18 4.95 49.03 16.05
CA GLY A 18 4.27 48.80 14.76
C GLY A 18 3.53 47.46 14.77
N ARG A 19 2.27 47.47 14.38
CA ARG A 19 1.44 46.26 14.36
C ARG A 19 1.16 45.84 12.92
N TYR A 20 1.39 44.55 12.59
CA TYR A 20 1.08 44.00 11.29
C TYR A 20 0.31 42.67 11.43
N ILE A 21 -0.46 42.30 10.41
CA ILE A 21 -1.13 41.02 10.39
C ILE A 21 -0.10 39.94 10.06
N LYS A 22 0.14 39.05 11.03
CA LYS A 22 1.06 37.91 10.89
C LYS A 22 0.43 36.77 10.13
N LEU A 23 -0.85 36.47 10.38
CA LEU A 23 -1.61 35.40 9.77
C LEU A 23 -3.10 35.58 10.12
N TYR A 24 -3.96 34.87 9.39
CA TYR A 24 -5.35 34.65 9.79
C TYR A 24 -5.47 33.23 10.36
N ASP A 25 -6.27 33.02 11.42
CA ASP A 25 -6.56 31.69 11.93
C ASP A 25 -7.63 30.97 11.07
N ALA A 26 -7.97 29.73 11.44
CA ALA A 26 -8.93 28.91 10.71
C ALA A 26 -10.33 29.55 10.66
N ASP A 27 -10.67 30.44 11.60
CA ASP A 27 -11.94 31.15 11.68
C ASP A 27 -11.89 32.54 10.96
N GLY A 28 -10.81 32.81 10.24
CA GLY A 28 -10.62 34.07 9.52
C GLY A 28 -10.23 35.27 10.39
N LYS A 29 -9.91 35.07 11.69
CA LYS A 29 -9.48 36.14 12.60
C LYS A 29 -8.00 36.44 12.42
N ALA A 30 -7.67 37.72 12.26
CA ALA A 30 -6.31 38.17 12.10
C ALA A 30 -5.49 38.01 13.41
N LYS A 31 -4.36 37.29 13.35
CA LYS A 31 -3.32 37.27 14.39
C LYS A 31 -2.23 38.28 14.05
N TYR A 32 -1.91 39.13 15.02
CA TYR A 32 -1.01 40.23 14.81
C TYR A 32 0.40 39.91 15.28
N GLY A 33 1.40 40.45 14.56
CA GLY A 33 2.79 40.55 14.99
C GLY A 33 3.10 41.98 15.33
N TYR A 34 4.14 42.20 16.18
CA TYR A 34 4.55 43.47 16.68
C TYR A 34 6.03 43.71 16.38
N LEU A 35 6.36 44.93 15.98
CA LEU A 35 7.73 45.41 15.76
C LEU A 35 7.99 46.64 16.66
N TYR A 36 9.19 46.75 17.13
CA TYR A 36 9.56 47.83 18.04
C TYR A 36 10.72 48.65 17.49
N GLY A 37 10.66 49.96 17.67
CA GLY A 37 11.73 50.90 17.33
C GLY A 37 11.85 52.01 18.35
N LYS A 38 13.01 52.65 18.35
CA LYS A 38 13.28 53.81 19.22
C LYS A 38 12.59 55.09 18.71
N THR A 39 12.39 55.17 17.40
CA THR A 39 11.75 56.30 16.74
C THR A 39 10.56 55.84 15.87
N TYR A 40 9.68 56.78 15.58
CA TYR A 40 8.56 56.55 14.66
C TYR A 40 9.05 56.12 13.25
N GLY A 41 10.08 56.83 12.71
CA GLY A 41 10.65 56.56 11.40
C GLY A 41 11.22 55.14 11.31
N GLU A 42 12.02 54.73 12.30
CA GLU A 42 12.59 53.39 12.39
C GLU A 42 11.49 52.29 12.39
N THR A 43 10.44 52.50 13.18
CA THR A 43 9.33 51.56 13.29
C THR A 43 8.53 51.47 11.97
N LYS A 44 8.38 52.63 11.30
CA LYS A 44 7.70 52.69 10.00
C LYS A 44 8.47 51.94 8.90
N THR A 45 9.78 52.14 8.82
CA THR A 45 10.65 51.43 7.88
C THR A 45 10.59 49.91 8.11
N LYS A 46 10.77 49.48 9.36
CA LYS A 46 10.65 48.04 9.72
C LYS A 46 9.29 47.47 9.39
N LEU A 47 8.21 48.22 9.56
CA LEU A 47 6.86 47.81 9.25
C LEU A 47 6.65 47.67 7.73
N GLN A 48 7.15 48.62 6.94
CA GLN A 48 7.10 48.60 5.49
C GLN A 48 7.91 47.43 4.90
N GLU A 49 9.13 47.22 5.41
CA GLU A 49 9.97 46.06 5.03
C GLU A 49 9.24 44.73 5.29
N LYS A 50 8.61 44.64 6.49
CA LYS A 50 7.86 43.43 6.86
C LYS A 50 6.64 43.23 6.00
N GLN A 51 5.91 44.30 5.69
CA GLN A 51 4.77 44.27 4.77
C GLN A 51 5.19 43.87 3.32
N ALA A 52 6.33 44.41 2.85
CA ALA A 52 6.90 44.07 1.57
C ALA A 52 7.32 42.57 1.48
N GLN A 53 7.91 42.01 2.56
CA GLN A 53 8.18 40.58 2.66
C GLN A 53 6.90 39.74 2.60
N ILE A 54 5.85 40.22 3.24
CA ILE A 54 4.51 39.62 3.21
C ILE A 54 3.91 39.62 1.80
N CYS A 55 3.96 40.77 1.11
CA CYS A 55 3.45 40.90 -0.26
C CYS A 55 4.24 40.10 -1.30
N ARG A 56 5.52 39.82 -1.05
CA ARG A 56 6.35 38.95 -1.92
C ARG A 56 6.13 37.44 -1.72
N GLY A 57 5.07 37.03 -1.02
CA GLY A 57 4.76 35.63 -0.78
C GLY A 57 5.67 34.93 0.25
N GLN A 58 6.50 35.67 0.96
CA GLN A 58 7.32 35.19 2.09
C GLN A 58 6.56 35.22 3.42
N LEU A 59 5.24 35.09 3.38
CA LEU A 59 4.49 34.82 4.60
C LEU A 59 4.94 33.48 5.18
N PRO A 60 5.20 33.37 6.47
CA PRO A 60 5.09 32.08 7.10
C PRO A 60 3.63 31.67 6.91
N GLN A 61 3.40 30.74 5.99
CA GLN A 61 2.10 30.08 5.87
C GLN A 61 1.67 29.70 7.28
N VAL A 62 0.37 29.87 7.59
CA VAL A 62 -0.21 29.28 8.79
C VAL A 62 0.26 27.83 8.79
N SER A 63 1.19 27.50 9.68
CA SER A 63 1.68 26.13 9.76
C SER A 63 0.49 25.30 10.21
N LYS A 64 -0.20 24.66 9.25
CA LYS A 64 -1.26 23.72 9.56
C LYS A 64 -0.68 22.72 10.54
N ILE A 65 -1.22 22.69 11.74
CA ILE A 65 -0.78 21.75 12.78
C ILE A 65 -1.71 20.55 12.68
N ALA A 66 -1.18 19.40 12.31
CA ALA A 66 -1.91 18.15 12.31
C ALA A 66 -1.06 17.04 12.91
N LEU A 67 -1.70 16.08 13.56
CA LEU A 67 -1.05 14.85 13.97
C LEU A 67 -0.79 13.97 12.75
N TYR A 68 0.26 13.20 12.79
CA TYR A 68 0.59 12.30 11.69
C TYR A 68 -0.47 11.20 11.49
N SER A 69 -1.15 10.78 12.57
CA SER A 69 -2.31 9.89 12.48
C SER A 69 -3.41 10.43 11.56
N ASP A 70 -3.68 11.75 11.63
CA ASP A 70 -4.74 12.38 10.84
C ASP A 70 -4.33 12.46 9.38
N ILE A 71 -3.06 12.79 9.12
CA ILE A 71 -2.49 12.78 7.76
C ILE A 71 -2.52 11.39 7.16
N LEU A 72 -2.14 10.35 7.91
CA LEU A 72 -2.20 8.96 7.43
C LEU A 72 -3.62 8.52 7.08
N THR A 73 -4.59 8.92 7.90
CA THR A 73 -6.02 8.62 7.67
C THR A 73 -6.53 9.32 6.41
N ALA A 74 -6.23 10.61 6.25
CA ALA A 74 -6.61 11.39 5.09
C ALA A 74 -5.94 10.88 3.80
N TRP A 75 -4.63 10.57 3.88
CA TRP A 75 -3.90 9.97 2.77
C TRP A 75 -4.46 8.61 2.37
N LEU A 76 -4.77 7.75 3.33
CA LEU A 76 -5.35 6.43 3.07
C LEU A 76 -6.71 6.55 2.37
N GLN A 77 -7.55 7.49 2.79
CA GLN A 77 -8.83 7.76 2.15
C GLN A 77 -8.65 8.27 0.70
N SER A 78 -7.72 9.20 0.48
CA SER A 78 -7.44 9.72 -0.87
C SER A 78 -6.92 8.65 -1.82
N THR A 79 -6.19 7.66 -1.30
CA THR A 79 -5.64 6.55 -2.09
C THR A 79 -6.70 5.53 -2.51
N ARG A 80 -7.84 5.47 -1.81
CA ARG A 80 -8.89 4.45 -2.01
C ARG A 80 -9.42 4.41 -3.46
N ILE A 81 -9.46 5.56 -4.13
CA ILE A 81 -9.97 5.69 -5.50
C ILE A 81 -8.99 5.07 -6.52
N ASN A 82 -7.68 5.10 -6.20
CA ASN A 82 -6.61 4.76 -7.14
C ASN A 82 -6.01 3.37 -6.94
N VAL A 83 -6.40 2.64 -5.87
CA VAL A 83 -5.82 1.34 -5.57
C VAL A 83 -6.90 0.26 -5.44
N LYS A 84 -6.53 -1.00 -5.73
CA LYS A 84 -7.40 -2.14 -5.49
C LYS A 84 -7.69 -2.30 -4.00
N GLU A 85 -8.87 -2.85 -3.68
CA GLU A 85 -9.29 -3.09 -2.29
C GLU A 85 -8.23 -3.87 -1.49
N SER A 86 -7.59 -4.88 -2.08
CA SER A 86 -6.53 -5.64 -1.43
C SER A 86 -5.31 -4.78 -1.04
N THR A 87 -4.94 -3.80 -1.86
CA THR A 87 -3.85 -2.86 -1.56
C THR A 87 -4.27 -1.88 -0.47
N TYR A 88 -5.49 -1.34 -0.54
CA TYR A 88 -6.05 -0.47 0.49
C TYR A 88 -6.06 -1.15 1.87
N VAL A 89 -6.57 -2.37 1.94
CA VAL A 89 -6.60 -3.18 3.17
C VAL A 89 -5.19 -3.43 3.70
N ARG A 90 -4.23 -3.73 2.82
CA ARG A 90 -2.82 -3.92 3.19
C ARG A 90 -2.22 -2.64 3.76
N TYR A 91 -2.46 -1.49 3.13
CA TYR A 91 -2.00 -0.20 3.63
C TYR A 91 -2.60 0.11 5.00
N LYS A 92 -3.91 -0.06 5.14
CA LYS A 92 -4.60 0.12 6.42
C LYS A 92 -3.97 -0.72 7.53
N GLN A 93 -3.71 -2.00 7.29
CA GLN A 93 -3.06 -2.89 8.26
C GLN A 93 -1.67 -2.41 8.68
N LEU A 94 -0.85 -1.98 7.71
CA LEU A 94 0.50 -1.49 8.00
C LEU A 94 0.46 -0.18 8.78
N ILE A 95 -0.45 0.71 8.45
CA ILE A 95 -0.68 1.98 9.16
C ILE A 95 -1.10 1.71 10.60
N ASP A 96 -2.18 0.94 10.79
CA ASP A 96 -2.77 0.71 12.11
C ASP A 96 -1.82 -0.06 13.05
N ARG A 97 -1.11 -1.06 12.52
CA ARG A 97 -0.28 -1.95 13.33
C ARG A 97 1.15 -1.48 13.54
N HIS A 98 1.72 -0.78 12.55
CA HIS A 98 3.16 -0.51 12.56
C HIS A 98 3.53 0.97 12.54
N ILE A 99 2.69 1.87 11.97
CA ILE A 99 3.04 3.28 11.80
C ILE A 99 2.38 4.15 12.86
N ILE A 100 1.07 4.07 13.05
CA ILE A 100 0.34 4.89 14.03
C ILE A 100 0.86 4.71 15.46
N PRO A 101 1.08 3.49 15.99
CA PRO A 101 1.48 3.35 17.39
C PRO A 101 2.77 4.11 17.75
N PRO A 102 3.85 4.06 16.96
CA PRO A 102 5.07 4.83 17.27
C PRO A 102 5.06 6.26 16.77
N LEU A 103 4.46 6.56 15.61
CA LEU A 103 4.61 7.86 14.94
C LEU A 103 3.36 8.73 14.94
N GLY A 104 2.17 8.16 15.10
CA GLY A 104 0.88 8.86 14.91
C GLY A 104 0.69 10.08 15.84
N LYS A 105 1.28 10.06 17.03
CA LYS A 105 1.18 11.13 18.03
C LYS A 105 2.03 12.36 17.74
N TYR A 106 2.94 12.29 16.78
CA TYR A 106 3.80 13.42 16.45
C TYR A 106 3.08 14.39 15.52
N VAL A 107 3.32 15.69 15.72
CA VAL A 107 2.95 16.73 14.76
C VAL A 107 3.83 16.55 13.52
N VAL A 108 3.22 16.57 12.33
CA VAL A 108 3.90 16.30 11.04
C VAL A 108 5.17 17.15 10.89
N GLY A 109 5.08 18.45 11.16
CA GLY A 109 6.23 19.36 11.05
C GLY A 109 7.37 19.11 12.04
N LYS A 110 7.18 18.26 13.05
CA LYS A 110 8.20 17.87 14.03
C LYS A 110 8.83 16.50 13.74
N ILE A 111 8.37 15.80 12.71
CA ILE A 111 8.95 14.52 12.32
C ILE A 111 10.23 14.77 11.54
N SER A 112 11.37 14.45 12.14
CA SER A 112 12.69 14.57 11.52
C SER A 112 13.08 13.33 10.73
N THR A 113 14.03 13.45 9.81
CA THR A 113 14.62 12.31 9.08
C THR A 113 15.18 11.26 10.05
N GLN A 114 15.91 11.71 11.08
CA GLN A 114 16.50 10.84 12.10
C GLN A 114 15.45 10.03 12.87
N LEU A 115 14.28 10.63 13.18
CA LEU A 115 13.19 9.93 13.85
C LEU A 115 12.67 8.77 12.96
N ILE A 116 12.51 9.00 11.66
CA ILE A 116 12.08 7.98 10.72
C ILE A 116 13.16 6.90 10.53
N GLU A 117 14.42 7.26 10.42
CA GLU A 117 15.53 6.31 10.33
C GLU A 117 15.56 5.37 11.54
N LYS A 118 15.50 5.93 12.76
CA LYS A 118 15.41 5.15 14.00
C LYS A 118 14.20 4.22 14.04
N PHE A 119 13.03 4.73 13.62
CA PHE A 119 11.81 3.92 13.49
C PHE A 119 12.01 2.75 12.53
N VAL A 120 12.64 2.95 11.37
CA VAL A 120 12.91 1.89 10.41
C VAL A 120 13.88 0.86 10.96
N GLU A 121 14.94 1.28 11.65
CA GLU A 121 15.87 0.38 12.33
C GLU A 121 15.17 -0.49 13.37
N GLU A 122 14.29 0.08 14.19
CA GLU A 122 13.50 -0.66 15.16
C GLU A 122 12.61 -1.71 14.47
N LYS A 123 11.99 -1.37 13.32
CA LYS A 123 11.17 -2.33 12.57
C LYS A 123 12.00 -3.48 11.97
N ILE A 124 13.25 -3.22 11.59
CA ILE A 124 14.18 -4.26 11.10
C ILE A 124 14.63 -5.16 12.26
N LYS A 125 14.88 -4.64 13.45
CA LYS A 125 15.43 -5.39 14.60
C LYS A 125 14.36 -6.13 15.38
N SER A 126 13.22 -5.50 15.66
CA SER A 126 12.19 -5.97 16.59
C SER A 126 10.75 -5.63 16.20
N GLY A 127 10.49 -5.45 14.89
CA GLY A 127 9.21 -4.95 14.38
C GLY A 127 8.06 -5.95 14.37
N ARG A 128 8.26 -7.24 14.67
CA ARG A 128 7.20 -8.25 14.69
C ARG A 128 6.33 -8.11 15.93
N LEU A 129 5.03 -8.21 15.75
CA LEU A 129 4.05 -8.07 16.85
C LEU A 129 4.04 -9.28 17.80
N ASP A 130 4.58 -10.42 17.37
CA ASP A 130 4.74 -11.62 18.19
C ASP A 130 6.04 -11.63 19.01
N GLY A 131 6.82 -10.55 18.97
CA GLY A 131 8.08 -10.42 19.69
C GLY A 131 9.23 -11.26 19.13
N LYS A 132 9.04 -12.03 18.04
CA LYS A 132 10.04 -12.97 17.49
C LYS A 132 10.99 -12.31 16.48
N GLY A 133 11.44 -11.08 16.75
CA GLY A 133 12.43 -10.37 15.95
C GLY A 133 11.86 -9.32 14.99
N GLY A 134 12.60 -9.02 13.91
CA GLY A 134 12.30 -7.97 13.00
C GLY A 134 11.31 -8.33 11.89
N LEU A 135 10.83 -7.30 11.19
CA LEU A 135 10.01 -7.45 9.99
C LEU A 135 10.88 -7.83 8.79
N SER A 136 10.27 -8.52 7.83
CA SER A 136 10.95 -8.81 6.56
C SER A 136 11.33 -7.52 5.82
N PRO A 137 12.44 -7.50 5.06
CA PRO A 137 12.83 -6.34 4.25
C PRO A 137 11.72 -5.85 3.33
N LYS A 138 10.91 -6.77 2.78
CA LYS A 138 9.75 -6.43 1.94
C LYS A 138 8.70 -5.64 2.74
N THR A 139 8.36 -6.09 3.95
CA THR A 139 7.36 -5.40 4.79
C THR A 139 7.85 -4.02 5.21
N VAL A 140 9.14 -3.90 5.57
CA VAL A 140 9.75 -2.60 5.90
C VAL A 140 9.75 -1.67 4.69
N THR A 141 10.04 -2.16 3.49
CA THR A 141 9.94 -1.38 2.24
C THR A 141 8.51 -0.88 2.00
N ASP A 142 7.50 -1.71 2.23
CA ASP A 142 6.09 -1.31 2.10
C ASP A 142 5.74 -0.19 3.11
N ILE A 143 6.23 -0.28 4.35
CA ILE A 143 6.07 0.76 5.38
C ILE A 143 6.74 2.07 4.94
N ILE A 144 7.99 2.02 4.47
CA ILE A 144 8.73 3.19 3.97
C ILE A 144 7.96 3.85 2.81
N THR A 145 7.40 3.06 1.90
CA THR A 145 6.60 3.58 0.79
C THR A 145 5.39 4.37 1.30
N ILE A 146 4.67 3.84 2.28
CA ILE A 146 3.53 4.53 2.90
C ILE A 146 3.97 5.83 3.57
N VAL A 147 5.07 5.79 4.34
CA VAL A 147 5.60 6.97 5.03
C VAL A 147 6.01 8.05 4.02
N LYS A 148 6.73 7.70 2.96
CA LYS A 148 7.11 8.64 1.89
C LYS A 148 5.87 9.27 1.25
N SER A 149 4.95 8.46 0.75
CA SER A 149 3.76 8.96 0.05
C SER A 149 2.84 9.78 0.96
N SER A 150 2.71 9.43 2.24
CA SER A 150 1.90 10.22 3.18
C SER A 150 2.57 11.55 3.56
N MET A 151 3.90 11.63 3.61
CA MET A 151 4.63 12.87 3.78
C MET A 151 4.55 13.79 2.55
N GLU A 152 4.63 13.21 1.36
CA GLU A 152 4.40 13.93 0.10
C GLU A 152 2.96 14.49 0.05
N TYR A 153 1.97 13.69 0.43
CA TYR A 153 0.58 14.13 0.56
C TYR A 153 0.45 15.29 1.57
N ALA A 154 1.10 15.21 2.72
CA ALA A 154 1.11 16.30 3.72
C ALA A 154 1.70 17.59 3.12
N SER A 155 2.85 17.48 2.44
CA SER A 155 3.51 18.61 1.79
C SER A 155 2.61 19.23 0.71
N TYR A 156 2.00 18.42 -0.14
CA TYR A 156 1.06 18.87 -1.19
C TYR A 156 -0.14 19.62 -0.60
N ASN A 157 -0.63 19.21 0.57
CA ASN A 157 -1.74 19.88 1.27
C ASN A 157 -1.31 21.06 2.14
N GLY A 158 -0.05 21.51 2.03
CA GLY A 158 0.47 22.71 2.71
C GLY A 158 0.82 22.49 4.18
N PHE A 159 1.01 21.24 4.63
CA PHE A 159 1.58 20.95 5.94
C PHE A 159 3.12 21.07 5.88
N PRO A 160 3.78 21.65 6.90
CA PRO A 160 5.24 21.67 6.94
C PRO A 160 5.78 20.25 7.11
N VAL A 161 6.68 19.83 6.23
CA VAL A 161 7.38 18.54 6.32
C VAL A 161 8.86 18.81 6.48
N ALA A 162 9.44 18.42 7.64
CA ALA A 162 10.83 18.68 7.98
C ALA A 162 11.78 17.54 7.55
N CYS A 163 11.26 16.36 7.22
CA CYS A 163 12.07 15.20 6.90
C CYS A 163 12.36 15.07 5.39
N ASN A 164 13.59 14.67 5.06
CA ASN A 164 13.97 14.26 3.71
C ASN A 164 14.17 12.75 3.68
N LEU A 165 13.29 12.04 2.97
CA LEU A 165 13.24 10.59 2.92
C LEU A 165 13.75 10.01 1.57
N SER A 166 14.33 10.82 0.70
CA SER A 166 14.77 10.41 -0.66
C SER A 166 15.74 9.23 -0.61
N LYS A 167 16.72 9.27 0.29
CA LYS A 167 17.76 8.23 0.44
C LYS A 167 17.34 7.05 1.32
N LEU A 168 16.17 7.11 1.96
CA LEU A 168 15.72 6.05 2.86
C LEU A 168 15.31 4.81 2.05
N SER A 169 16.04 3.72 2.22
CA SER A 169 15.77 2.43 1.55
C SER A 169 16.31 1.27 2.39
N VAL A 170 15.78 0.07 2.16
CA VAL A 170 16.26 -1.15 2.78
C VAL A 170 16.78 -2.09 1.72
N LYS A 171 18.01 -2.58 1.91
CA LYS A 171 18.59 -3.59 1.01
C LYS A 171 17.76 -4.88 1.09
N LYS A 172 17.31 -5.37 -0.05
CA LYS A 172 16.67 -6.68 -0.15
C LYS A 172 17.76 -7.72 -0.35
N LYS A 173 17.73 -8.77 0.46
CA LYS A 173 18.50 -9.98 0.12
C LYS A 173 17.67 -10.72 -0.94
N GLU A 174 18.23 -10.89 -2.12
CA GLU A 174 17.65 -11.76 -3.12
C GLU A 174 17.74 -13.19 -2.60
N LYS A 175 16.60 -13.86 -2.55
CA LYS A 175 16.53 -15.28 -2.26
C LYS A 175 16.36 -15.98 -3.58
N GLU A 176 17.33 -16.81 -3.93
CA GLU A 176 17.22 -17.66 -5.10
C GLU A 176 16.00 -18.59 -4.95
N MET A 177 15.12 -18.56 -5.94
CA MET A 177 13.94 -19.41 -5.93
C MET A 177 14.29 -20.78 -6.50
N ARG A 178 13.98 -21.82 -5.74
CA ARG A 178 14.12 -23.20 -6.22
C ARG A 178 13.15 -23.46 -7.36
N VAL A 179 13.64 -23.97 -8.45
CA VAL A 179 12.86 -24.43 -9.61
C VAL A 179 12.92 -25.96 -9.67
N LEU A 180 11.82 -26.62 -10.03
CA LEU A 180 11.81 -28.05 -10.26
C LEU A 180 12.73 -28.43 -11.42
N SER A 181 13.54 -29.43 -11.25
CA SER A 181 14.29 -30.03 -12.36
C SER A 181 13.35 -30.74 -13.33
N ALA A 182 13.81 -31.01 -14.58
CA ALA A 182 13.00 -31.75 -15.55
C ALA A 182 12.61 -33.15 -15.06
N GLN A 183 13.48 -33.79 -14.26
CA GLN A 183 13.19 -35.10 -13.67
C GLN A 183 12.10 -35.00 -12.56
N GLU A 184 12.20 -34.00 -11.67
CA GLU A 184 11.18 -33.76 -10.64
C GLU A 184 9.84 -33.38 -11.25
N GLN A 185 9.85 -32.60 -12.35
CA GLN A 185 8.63 -32.28 -13.09
C GLN A 185 7.97 -33.52 -13.66
N LYS A 186 8.74 -34.44 -14.28
CA LYS A 186 8.22 -35.72 -14.79
C LYS A 186 7.64 -36.56 -13.65
N GLN A 187 8.35 -36.68 -12.54
CA GLN A 187 7.92 -37.45 -11.36
C GLN A 187 6.60 -36.90 -10.79
N LEU A 188 6.50 -35.59 -10.60
CA LEU A 188 5.25 -34.95 -10.16
C LEU A 188 4.11 -35.19 -11.16
N THR A 189 4.39 -35.03 -12.45
CA THR A 189 3.38 -35.28 -13.50
C THR A 189 2.87 -36.72 -13.47
N SER A 190 3.75 -37.72 -13.32
CA SER A 190 3.34 -39.14 -13.20
C SER A 190 2.40 -39.35 -12.02
N THR A 191 2.76 -38.87 -10.83
CA THR A 191 1.93 -38.97 -9.61
C THR A 191 0.57 -38.27 -9.78
N LEU A 192 0.53 -37.13 -10.49
CA LEU A 192 -0.73 -36.43 -10.75
C LEU A 192 -1.64 -37.15 -11.74
N LEU A 193 -1.07 -38.00 -12.61
CA LEU A 193 -1.80 -38.76 -13.62
C LEU A 193 -2.31 -40.11 -13.14
N GLU A 194 -1.78 -40.68 -12.05
CA GLU A 194 -2.19 -41.98 -11.52
C GLU A 194 -3.68 -42.06 -11.16
N GLU A 195 -4.20 -41.04 -10.49
CA GLU A 195 -5.63 -40.92 -10.16
C GLU A 195 -6.00 -39.42 -10.26
N THR A 196 -6.25 -38.96 -11.49
CA THR A 196 -6.46 -37.53 -11.70
C THR A 196 -7.82 -37.08 -11.19
N ASP A 197 -7.86 -36.17 -10.27
CA ASP A 197 -9.04 -35.39 -9.86
C ASP A 197 -8.96 -33.94 -10.37
N LEU A 198 -10.00 -33.15 -10.14
CA LEU A 198 -10.05 -31.75 -10.59
C LEU A 198 -8.94 -30.88 -9.97
N CYS A 199 -8.44 -31.21 -8.78
CA CYS A 199 -7.35 -30.46 -8.16
C CYS A 199 -5.99 -30.86 -8.73
N LYS A 200 -5.77 -32.14 -8.98
CA LYS A 200 -4.58 -32.63 -9.71
C LYS A 200 -4.56 -32.06 -11.13
N LEU A 201 -5.71 -32.04 -11.83
CA LEU A 201 -5.85 -31.33 -13.12
C LEU A 201 -5.46 -29.87 -13.01
N GLY A 202 -5.88 -29.17 -11.95
CA GLY A 202 -5.49 -27.78 -11.69
C GLY A 202 -3.98 -27.60 -11.52
N VAL A 203 -3.30 -28.55 -10.86
CA VAL A 203 -1.83 -28.51 -10.75
C VAL A 203 -1.17 -28.75 -12.11
N LEU A 204 -1.66 -29.69 -12.90
CA LEU A 204 -1.17 -29.94 -14.27
C LEU A 204 -1.34 -28.68 -15.14
N LEU A 205 -2.51 -28.02 -15.07
CA LEU A 205 -2.72 -26.75 -15.75
C LEU A 205 -1.67 -25.71 -15.35
N SER A 206 -1.42 -25.55 -14.03
CA SER A 206 -0.42 -24.58 -13.56
C SER A 206 0.99 -24.92 -14.00
N LEU A 207 1.36 -26.20 -13.98
CA LEU A 207 2.69 -26.69 -14.33
C LEU A 207 3.04 -26.43 -15.81
N TYR A 208 2.06 -26.59 -16.69
CA TYR A 208 2.26 -26.48 -18.14
C TYR A 208 1.86 -25.13 -18.74
N THR A 209 1.15 -24.28 -18.02
CA THR A 209 0.70 -22.97 -18.51
C THR A 209 1.33 -21.79 -17.76
N GLY A 210 1.93 -22.03 -16.60
CA GLY A 210 2.48 -20.95 -15.74
C GLY A 210 1.41 -20.01 -15.19
N ILE A 211 0.15 -20.42 -15.11
CA ILE A 211 -0.94 -19.61 -14.53
C ILE A 211 -0.72 -19.44 -13.02
N ARG A 212 -1.00 -18.24 -12.51
CA ARG A 212 -0.85 -17.96 -11.08
C ARG A 212 -1.91 -18.66 -10.26
N ILE A 213 -1.59 -19.04 -9.02
CA ILE A 213 -2.53 -19.76 -8.14
C ILE A 213 -3.87 -19.04 -7.95
N GLY A 214 -3.88 -17.71 -7.86
CA GLY A 214 -5.13 -16.94 -7.77
C GLY A 214 -5.95 -16.97 -9.06
N GLU A 215 -5.30 -17.02 -10.21
CA GLU A 215 -5.92 -17.15 -11.54
C GLU A 215 -6.51 -18.56 -11.68
N LEU A 216 -5.76 -19.60 -11.28
CA LEU A 216 -6.22 -20.99 -11.27
C LEU A 216 -7.48 -21.16 -10.41
N CYS A 217 -7.50 -20.61 -9.20
CA CYS A 217 -8.65 -20.75 -8.28
C CYS A 217 -9.90 -20.00 -8.77
N ALA A 218 -9.74 -19.00 -9.64
CA ALA A 218 -10.85 -18.28 -10.26
C ALA A 218 -11.30 -18.90 -11.59
N LEU A 219 -10.54 -19.86 -12.13
CA LEU A 219 -10.73 -20.39 -13.46
C LEU A 219 -12.04 -21.20 -13.57
N ARG A 220 -12.83 -20.91 -14.61
CA ARG A 220 -14.09 -21.61 -14.93
C ARG A 220 -13.97 -22.40 -16.22
N TRP A 221 -14.86 -23.36 -16.43
CA TRP A 221 -14.87 -24.18 -17.64
C TRP A 221 -15.05 -23.36 -18.92
N GLU A 222 -15.83 -22.29 -18.90
CA GLU A 222 -15.99 -21.35 -20.03
C GLU A 222 -14.69 -20.63 -20.44
N ASN A 223 -13.67 -20.67 -19.59
CA ASN A 223 -12.35 -20.08 -19.90
C ASN A 223 -11.45 -21.04 -20.72
N LEU A 224 -11.85 -22.28 -20.87
CA LEU A 224 -11.18 -23.26 -21.74
C LEU A 224 -11.84 -23.25 -23.11
N ASN A 225 -11.05 -23.09 -24.16
CA ASN A 225 -11.50 -23.29 -25.54
C ASN A 225 -10.77 -24.48 -26.14
N PRO A 226 -11.38 -25.68 -26.14
CA PRO A 226 -10.76 -26.88 -26.69
C PRO A 226 -10.53 -26.82 -28.21
N ASN A 227 -11.33 -26.02 -28.94
CA ASN A 227 -11.21 -25.88 -30.40
C ASN A 227 -9.96 -25.06 -30.77
N ASP A 228 -9.78 -23.92 -30.09
CA ASP A 228 -8.60 -23.04 -30.28
C ASP A 228 -7.41 -23.53 -29.46
N LYS A 229 -7.57 -24.61 -28.69
CA LYS A 229 -6.56 -25.16 -27.79
C LYS A 229 -5.97 -24.08 -26.82
N THR A 230 -6.84 -23.24 -26.27
CA THR A 230 -6.43 -22.12 -25.40
C THR A 230 -7.13 -22.12 -24.05
N LEU A 231 -6.42 -21.57 -23.08
CA LEU A 231 -6.92 -21.22 -21.74
C LEU A 231 -6.89 -19.70 -21.59
N ARG A 232 -8.01 -19.10 -21.28
CA ARG A 232 -8.17 -17.66 -21.15
C ARG A 232 -8.14 -17.20 -19.70
N VAL A 233 -7.15 -16.40 -19.31
CA VAL A 233 -7.04 -15.83 -17.98
C VAL A 233 -7.72 -14.47 -17.94
N ARG A 234 -8.79 -14.33 -17.14
CA ARG A 234 -9.57 -13.08 -17.00
C ARG A 234 -9.77 -12.63 -15.58
N GLU A 235 -9.69 -13.53 -14.61
CA GLU A 235 -9.99 -13.27 -13.20
C GLU A 235 -8.91 -13.81 -12.29
N THR A 236 -8.85 -13.27 -11.09
CA THR A 236 -7.99 -13.77 -10.02
C THR A 236 -8.74 -13.77 -8.69
N MET A 237 -8.59 -14.84 -7.93
CA MET A 237 -9.18 -15.02 -6.60
C MET A 237 -8.16 -14.73 -5.53
N GLN A 238 -8.57 -13.99 -4.49
CA GLN A 238 -7.74 -13.77 -3.30
C GLN A 238 -8.60 -13.61 -2.06
N ARG A 239 -8.06 -14.00 -0.90
CA ARG A 239 -8.65 -13.71 0.40
C ARG A 239 -8.06 -12.40 0.93
N ILE A 240 -8.92 -11.46 1.28
CA ILE A 240 -8.53 -10.19 1.91
C ILE A 240 -9.20 -10.05 3.27
N GLN A 241 -8.66 -9.17 4.13
CA GLN A 241 -9.40 -8.79 5.32
C GLN A 241 -10.59 -7.92 4.94
N SER A 242 -11.69 -8.08 5.67
CA SER A 242 -12.83 -7.20 5.54
C SER A 242 -12.47 -5.80 6.04
N SER A 243 -12.83 -4.79 5.26
CA SER A 243 -12.61 -3.38 5.62
C SER A 243 -13.76 -2.82 6.47
N GLU A 244 -14.90 -3.54 6.55
CA GLU A 244 -16.08 -3.07 7.26
C GLU A 244 -16.31 -3.82 8.58
N PRO A 245 -16.52 -3.07 9.69
CA PRO A 245 -16.77 -3.67 11.00
C PRO A 245 -18.07 -4.50 11.08
N SER A 246 -19.01 -4.26 10.17
CA SER A 246 -20.33 -4.92 10.11
C SER A 246 -20.29 -6.31 9.50
N GLU A 247 -19.23 -6.69 8.83
CA GLU A 247 -19.12 -8.03 8.23
C GLU A 247 -18.86 -9.09 9.33
N ARG A 248 -19.69 -10.15 9.35
CA ARG A 248 -19.57 -11.28 10.30
C ARG A 248 -18.22 -11.98 10.28
N SER A 249 -17.50 -11.90 9.17
CA SER A 249 -16.18 -12.53 8.99
C SER A 249 -15.08 -11.49 8.90
N LYS A 250 -13.96 -11.74 9.61
CA LYS A 250 -12.75 -10.90 9.54
C LYS A 250 -12.10 -10.88 8.15
N THR A 251 -12.47 -11.81 7.26
CA THR A 251 -11.90 -11.93 5.92
C THR A 251 -12.98 -12.31 4.91
N LYS A 252 -12.81 -11.89 3.66
CA LYS A 252 -13.67 -12.25 2.53
C LYS A 252 -12.86 -12.69 1.32
N ILE A 253 -13.48 -13.52 0.47
CA ILE A 253 -12.94 -13.85 -0.85
C ILE A 253 -13.41 -12.78 -1.84
N VAL A 254 -12.48 -12.31 -2.65
CA VAL A 254 -12.76 -11.43 -3.78
C VAL A 254 -12.23 -12.05 -5.06
N ILE A 255 -13.06 -12.03 -6.10
CA ILE A 255 -12.69 -12.41 -7.47
C ILE A 255 -12.75 -11.13 -8.28
N THR A 256 -11.64 -10.75 -8.87
CA THR A 256 -11.48 -9.49 -9.59
C THR A 256 -10.70 -9.69 -10.87
N GLU A 257 -10.84 -8.77 -11.81
CA GLU A 257 -9.95 -8.71 -12.96
C GLU A 257 -8.48 -8.62 -12.54
N PRO A 258 -7.55 -9.13 -13.34
CA PRO A 258 -6.12 -9.02 -13.09
C PRO A 258 -5.66 -7.56 -12.96
N LYS A 259 -4.46 -7.36 -12.37
CA LYS A 259 -3.93 -6.03 -12.03
C LYS A 259 -3.61 -5.15 -13.25
N SER A 260 -3.36 -5.74 -14.40
CA SER A 260 -3.02 -5.03 -15.64
C SER A 260 -3.70 -5.70 -16.84
N LYS A 261 -3.96 -4.92 -17.89
CA LYS A 261 -4.49 -5.45 -19.17
C LYS A 261 -3.61 -6.57 -19.75
N CYS A 262 -2.29 -6.47 -19.59
CA CYS A 262 -1.34 -7.51 -20.02
C CYS A 262 -1.48 -8.84 -19.23
N SER A 263 -2.19 -8.86 -18.12
CA SER A 263 -2.46 -10.09 -17.38
C SER A 263 -3.68 -10.84 -17.90
N ILE A 264 -4.53 -10.19 -18.69
CA ILE A 264 -5.57 -10.84 -19.48
C ILE A 264 -4.86 -11.42 -20.70
N ARG A 265 -4.86 -12.73 -20.80
CA ARG A 265 -4.12 -13.44 -21.85
C ARG A 265 -4.76 -14.77 -22.17
N ASP A 266 -4.55 -15.21 -23.38
CA ASP A 266 -4.84 -16.58 -23.84
C ASP A 266 -3.53 -17.36 -23.83
N ILE A 267 -3.54 -18.55 -23.24
CA ILE A 267 -2.38 -19.43 -23.09
C ILE A 267 -2.64 -20.69 -23.92
N PRO A 268 -1.74 -21.08 -24.83
CA PRO A 268 -1.90 -22.33 -25.58
C PRO A 268 -1.82 -23.54 -24.65
N LEU A 269 -2.66 -24.53 -24.91
CA LEU A 269 -2.72 -25.80 -24.17
C LEU A 269 -2.07 -26.92 -24.99
N PRO A 270 -1.15 -27.70 -24.41
CA PRO A 270 -0.58 -28.89 -25.06
C PRO A 270 -1.66 -29.95 -25.30
N ASP A 271 -1.54 -30.72 -26.38
CA ASP A 271 -2.54 -31.72 -26.79
C ASP A 271 -2.81 -32.77 -25.73
N PHE A 272 -1.77 -33.27 -25.04
CA PHE A 272 -1.95 -34.26 -23.96
C PHE A 272 -2.83 -33.70 -22.82
N LEU A 273 -2.67 -32.41 -22.50
CA LEU A 273 -3.46 -31.77 -21.44
C LEU A 273 -4.92 -31.60 -21.85
N LEU A 274 -5.18 -31.32 -23.14
CA LEU A 274 -6.54 -31.29 -23.69
C LEU A 274 -7.23 -32.67 -23.64
N GLN A 275 -6.48 -33.75 -23.84
CA GLN A 275 -7.03 -35.11 -23.71
C GLN A 275 -7.48 -35.38 -22.27
N ILE A 276 -6.72 -34.94 -21.29
CA ILE A 276 -7.09 -35.07 -19.87
C ILE A 276 -8.30 -34.19 -19.54
N ILE A 277 -8.28 -32.90 -19.96
CA ILE A 277 -9.38 -31.94 -19.73
C ILE A 277 -10.72 -32.49 -20.27
N ARG A 278 -10.72 -33.14 -21.43
CA ARG A 278 -11.94 -33.73 -22.05
C ARG A 278 -12.59 -34.79 -21.19
N GLN A 279 -11.88 -35.43 -20.28
CA GLN A 279 -12.44 -36.44 -19.35
C GLN A 279 -13.26 -35.80 -18.22
N PHE A 280 -13.07 -34.50 -17.98
CA PHE A 280 -13.68 -33.74 -16.89
C PHE A 280 -14.62 -32.64 -17.39
N GLN A 281 -15.57 -32.96 -18.25
CA GLN A 281 -16.51 -31.96 -18.75
C GLN A 281 -17.36 -31.37 -17.62
N GLY A 282 -17.34 -30.04 -17.46
CA GLY A 282 -18.12 -29.27 -16.50
C GLY A 282 -19.06 -28.27 -17.17
N THR A 283 -20.01 -27.75 -16.40
CA THR A 283 -20.88 -26.67 -16.89
C THR A 283 -20.04 -25.37 -17.06
N PRO A 284 -20.31 -24.54 -18.08
CA PRO A 284 -19.46 -23.39 -18.43
C PRO A 284 -19.10 -22.48 -17.25
N LYS A 285 -20.07 -22.18 -16.38
CA LYS A 285 -19.89 -21.29 -15.22
C LYS A 285 -19.34 -21.96 -13.96
N ALA A 286 -19.10 -23.26 -13.96
CA ALA A 286 -18.53 -23.96 -12.83
C ALA A 286 -17.02 -23.72 -12.73
N PHE A 287 -16.49 -23.65 -11.51
CA PHE A 287 -15.04 -23.59 -11.26
C PHE A 287 -14.38 -24.91 -11.66
N ILE A 288 -13.25 -24.84 -12.32
CA ILE A 288 -12.53 -26.06 -12.78
C ILE A 288 -12.14 -26.94 -11.59
N LEU A 289 -11.69 -26.35 -10.49
CA LEU A 289 -11.18 -27.10 -9.32
C LEU A 289 -12.26 -27.83 -8.52
N THR A 290 -13.55 -27.55 -8.73
CA THR A 290 -14.66 -28.17 -7.99
C THR A 290 -15.71 -28.80 -8.89
N GLY A 291 -15.80 -28.39 -10.15
CA GLY A 291 -16.91 -28.75 -11.04
C GLY A 291 -18.22 -28.07 -10.68
N GLU A 292 -18.25 -27.18 -9.70
CA GLU A 292 -19.46 -26.54 -9.17
C GLU A 292 -19.45 -25.02 -9.39
N ARG A 293 -20.62 -24.43 -9.58
CA ARG A 293 -20.77 -22.98 -9.84
C ARG A 293 -20.55 -22.14 -8.60
N ASN A 294 -21.00 -22.60 -7.44
CA ASN A 294 -21.04 -21.82 -6.20
C ASN A 294 -20.00 -22.27 -5.16
N ARG A 295 -19.22 -23.30 -5.47
CA ARG A 295 -18.17 -23.82 -4.61
C ARG A 295 -16.83 -23.65 -5.27
N TYR A 296 -15.90 -23.02 -4.57
CA TYR A 296 -14.54 -22.76 -5.03
C TYR A 296 -13.51 -23.33 -4.05
N ILE A 297 -12.28 -23.48 -4.54
CA ILE A 297 -11.12 -23.77 -3.70
C ILE A 297 -10.30 -22.50 -3.58
N GLU A 298 -10.00 -22.11 -2.32
CA GLU A 298 -9.19 -20.95 -2.05
C GLU A 298 -7.72 -21.16 -2.38
N PRO A 299 -6.98 -20.10 -2.76
CA PRO A 299 -5.55 -20.21 -3.09
C PRO A 299 -4.72 -20.90 -1.99
N ARG A 300 -4.99 -20.62 -0.71
CA ARG A 300 -4.28 -21.28 0.40
C ARG A 300 -4.56 -22.77 0.48
N THR A 301 -5.80 -23.18 0.29
CA THR A 301 -6.18 -24.59 0.26
C THR A 301 -5.53 -25.31 -0.92
N MET A 302 -5.52 -24.68 -2.09
CA MET A 302 -4.87 -25.23 -3.28
C MET A 302 -3.35 -25.34 -3.09
N GLN A 303 -2.70 -24.35 -2.46
CA GLN A 303 -1.29 -24.41 -2.10
C GLN A 303 -0.98 -25.60 -1.17
N ASN A 304 -1.81 -25.83 -0.16
CA ASN A 304 -1.64 -26.95 0.76
C ASN A 304 -1.79 -28.31 0.03
N ARG A 305 -2.75 -28.42 -0.93
CA ARG A 305 -2.89 -29.60 -1.77
C ARG A 305 -1.68 -29.83 -2.67
N PHE A 306 -1.20 -28.77 -3.32
CA PHE A 306 0.03 -28.84 -4.11
C PHE A 306 1.21 -29.37 -3.30
N GLN A 307 1.44 -28.83 -2.09
CA GLN A 307 2.52 -29.32 -1.19
C GLN A 307 2.33 -30.78 -0.78
N ARG A 308 1.08 -31.27 -0.67
CA ARG A 308 0.80 -32.68 -0.44
C ARG A 308 1.22 -33.52 -1.65
N TYR A 309 0.82 -33.16 -2.86
CA TYR A 309 1.18 -33.87 -4.09
C TYR A 309 2.70 -33.92 -4.33
N VAL A 310 3.40 -32.82 -4.03
CA VAL A 310 4.87 -32.78 -4.09
C VAL A 310 5.51 -33.80 -3.13
N ARG A 311 4.99 -33.91 -1.90
CA ARG A 311 5.48 -34.92 -0.94
C ARG A 311 5.16 -36.34 -1.37
N GLU A 312 3.96 -36.60 -1.86
CA GLU A 312 3.53 -37.89 -2.43
C GLU A 312 4.42 -38.32 -3.62
N SER A 313 4.88 -37.34 -4.41
CA SER A 313 5.85 -37.57 -5.51
C SER A 313 7.29 -37.78 -5.03
N GLY A 314 7.59 -37.78 -3.73
CA GLY A 314 8.95 -37.95 -3.20
C GLY A 314 9.90 -36.76 -3.42
N ILE A 315 9.39 -35.61 -3.87
CA ILE A 315 10.18 -34.39 -4.11
C ILE A 315 10.40 -33.66 -2.78
N LYS A 316 11.66 -33.40 -2.44
CA LYS A 316 12.04 -32.63 -1.26
C LYS A 316 11.96 -31.13 -1.59
N GLU A 317 11.03 -30.40 -0.99
CA GLU A 317 10.85 -28.94 -1.10
C GLU A 317 10.53 -28.44 -2.53
N ALA A 318 9.28 -28.19 -2.85
CA ALA A 318 8.86 -27.37 -3.98
C ALA A 318 8.08 -26.16 -3.49
N ASN A 319 8.31 -25.02 -4.08
CA ASN A 319 7.57 -23.77 -3.83
C ASN A 319 6.48 -23.54 -4.87
#